data_b04a245ef4e941a38ad0336277e0cb73
#
_entry.id   b04a245ef4e941a38ad0336277e0cb73
#
_cell.length_a   1.000
_cell.length_b   1.000
_cell.length_c   1.000
_cell.angle_alpha   90.00
_cell.angle_beta   90.00
_cell.angle_gamma   90.00
#
_symmetry.space_group_name_H-M   'P 1'
#
loop_
_entity.id
_entity.type
_entity.pdbx_description
1 polymer ?
#
loop_
_entity_poly.entity_id
_entity_poly.type
_entity_poly.pdbx_seq_one_letter_code
_entity_poly.pdbx_strand_id
1 'polypeptide(L)'
;MTIAGKAVLVTGANRGIGRALVVEALGRGAGRVYAGTRQPLAHPDRRVTPLTMDVTNTAQTQATAGQVESLDVLINNAGIWLFDDLSDRAALERHLAVNFFGTYAVTQAFLPLLTRSQGTIVNNVSLMSLAALPLTPAYSIPRRPHSP
;
A
#
# COMPACT_ATOMS: atom_id res chain seq x y z
N MET A 1 -3.01 17.57 9.00
CA MET A 1 -1.68 17.25 8.43
C MET A 1 -1.63 17.77 7.00
N THR A 2 -0.56 18.46 6.60
CA THR A 2 -0.35 18.88 5.21
C THR A 2 0.58 17.91 4.50
N ILE A 3 0.38 17.70 3.19
CA ILE A 3 1.22 16.89 2.32
C ILE A 3 2.35 17.71 1.68
N ALA A 4 2.23 19.06 1.69
CA ALA A 4 3.22 19.94 1.08
C ALA A 4 4.63 19.70 1.66
N GLY A 5 5.61 19.53 0.78
CA GLY A 5 7.01 19.24 1.12
C GLY A 5 7.30 17.82 1.63
N LYS A 6 6.28 16.98 1.83
CA LYS A 6 6.42 15.64 2.42
C LYS A 6 6.88 14.58 1.42
N ALA A 7 7.56 13.55 1.93
CA ALA A 7 7.86 12.32 1.21
C ALA A 7 6.74 11.30 1.44
N VAL A 8 6.10 10.85 0.37
CA VAL A 8 4.92 9.98 0.39
C VAL A 8 5.23 8.68 -0.37
N LEU A 9 4.96 7.53 0.21
CA LEU A 9 4.97 6.23 -0.50
C LEU A 9 3.55 5.74 -0.70
N VAL A 10 3.22 5.37 -1.94
CA VAL A 10 1.95 4.73 -2.30
C VAL A 10 2.22 3.34 -2.86
N THR A 11 1.70 2.29 -2.25
CA THR A 11 1.77 0.93 -2.80
C THR A 11 0.65 0.68 -3.80
N GLY A 12 0.91 -0.11 -4.86
CA GLY A 12 -0.08 -0.35 -5.92
C GLY A 12 -0.35 0.91 -6.77
N ALA A 13 0.68 1.70 -7.03
CA ALA A 13 0.60 3.06 -7.60
C ALA A 13 0.37 3.12 -9.12
N ASN A 14 0.37 1.98 -9.84
CA ASN A 14 0.36 1.96 -11.32
C ASN A 14 -1.04 2.18 -11.94
N ARG A 15 -2.12 2.02 -11.20
CA ARG A 15 -3.49 2.10 -11.71
C ARG A 15 -4.51 2.48 -10.62
N GLY A 16 -5.74 2.77 -11.05
CA GLY A 16 -6.88 2.96 -10.16
C GLY A 16 -6.61 3.97 -9.05
N ILE A 17 -7.02 3.64 -7.84
CA ILE A 17 -6.90 4.51 -6.66
C ILE A 17 -5.43 4.85 -6.38
N GLY A 18 -4.50 3.89 -6.47
CA GLY A 18 -3.10 4.15 -6.20
C GLY A 18 -2.50 5.21 -7.13
N ARG A 19 -2.81 5.15 -8.44
CA ARG A 19 -2.40 6.20 -9.38
C ARG A 19 -3.02 7.56 -9.05
N ALA A 20 -4.30 7.58 -8.69
CA ALA A 20 -4.97 8.83 -8.31
C ALA A 20 -4.35 9.43 -7.04
N LEU A 21 -3.96 8.61 -6.06
CA LEU A 21 -3.27 9.07 -4.85
C LEU A 21 -1.89 9.68 -5.14
N VAL A 22 -1.14 9.13 -6.12
CA VAL A 22 0.12 9.74 -6.58
C VAL A 22 -0.14 11.13 -7.17
N VAL A 23 -1.11 11.25 -8.08
CA VAL A 23 -1.48 12.52 -8.70
C VAL A 23 -1.93 13.54 -7.65
N GLU A 24 -2.75 13.13 -6.71
CA GLU A 24 -3.26 13.99 -5.63
C GLU A 24 -2.14 14.44 -4.68
N ALA A 25 -1.20 13.55 -4.33
CA ALA A 25 -0.06 13.91 -3.51
C ALA A 25 0.81 14.97 -4.19
N LEU A 26 1.07 14.82 -5.50
CA LEU A 26 1.80 15.82 -6.29
C LEU A 26 1.04 17.15 -6.36
N GLY A 27 -0.28 17.10 -6.58
CA GLY A 27 -1.15 18.27 -6.63
C GLY A 27 -1.20 19.05 -5.30
N ARG A 28 -1.07 18.34 -4.17
CA ARG A 28 -0.97 18.93 -2.82
C ARG A 28 0.45 19.34 -2.45
N GLY A 29 1.38 19.32 -3.40
CA GLY A 29 2.73 19.83 -3.19
C GLY A 29 3.67 18.86 -2.47
N ALA A 30 3.46 17.56 -2.55
CA ALA A 30 4.44 16.58 -2.05
C ALA A 30 5.82 16.87 -2.63
N GLY A 31 6.84 16.85 -1.78
CA GLY A 31 8.23 17.07 -2.19
C GLY A 31 8.80 15.85 -2.93
N ARG A 32 8.40 14.65 -2.51
CA ARG A 32 8.78 13.38 -3.14
C ARG A 32 7.60 12.39 -3.07
N VAL A 33 7.37 11.64 -4.15
CA VAL A 33 6.40 10.55 -4.17
C VAL A 33 7.09 9.27 -4.63
N TYR A 34 7.13 8.28 -3.77
CA TYR A 34 7.59 6.94 -4.10
C TYR A 34 6.39 6.13 -4.60
N ALA A 35 6.46 5.69 -5.86
CA ALA A 35 5.39 4.92 -6.50
C ALA A 35 5.74 3.42 -6.49
N GLY A 36 5.25 2.68 -5.49
CA GLY A 36 5.47 1.25 -5.33
C GLY A 36 4.61 0.42 -6.28
N THR A 37 5.24 -0.36 -7.18
CA THR A 37 4.56 -1.16 -8.20
C THR A 37 5.27 -2.49 -8.42
N ARG A 38 4.56 -3.54 -8.84
CA ARG A 38 5.15 -4.86 -9.15
C ARG A 38 5.97 -4.86 -10.44
N GLN A 39 5.63 -3.98 -11.39
CA GLN A 39 6.31 -3.83 -12.66
C GLN A 39 6.98 -2.46 -12.72
N PRO A 40 8.09 -2.33 -13.46
CA PRO A 40 8.71 -1.03 -13.66
C PRO A 40 7.71 0.02 -14.13
N LEU A 41 7.78 1.21 -13.56
CA LEU A 41 6.92 2.34 -13.89
C LEU A 41 7.78 3.51 -14.36
N ALA A 42 7.44 4.13 -15.48
CA ALA A 42 7.97 5.43 -15.87
C ALA A 42 6.98 6.53 -15.45
N HIS A 43 7.48 7.65 -14.96
CA HIS A 43 6.63 8.78 -14.60
C HIS A 43 7.29 10.09 -15.05
N PRO A 44 6.54 11.03 -15.70
CA PRO A 44 7.13 12.27 -16.25
C PRO A 44 7.51 13.28 -15.16
N ASP A 45 6.85 13.29 -14.02
CA ASP A 45 7.16 14.21 -12.91
C ASP A 45 8.41 13.73 -12.16
N ARG A 46 9.45 14.56 -12.09
CA ARG A 46 10.74 14.25 -11.45
C ARG A 46 10.64 14.05 -9.94
N ARG A 47 9.54 14.48 -9.32
CA ARG A 47 9.26 14.22 -7.89
C ARG A 47 8.83 12.78 -7.64
N VAL A 48 8.44 12.03 -8.68
CA VAL A 48 8.08 10.63 -8.57
C VAL A 48 9.31 9.76 -8.73
N THR A 49 9.56 8.92 -7.74
CA THR A 49 10.56 7.84 -7.78
C THR A 49 9.82 6.51 -7.85
N PRO A 50 9.84 5.83 -8.99
CA PRO A 50 9.28 4.49 -9.09
C PRO A 50 10.07 3.50 -8.25
N LEU A 51 9.37 2.64 -7.52
CA LEU A 51 9.95 1.54 -6.73
C LEU A 51 9.33 0.22 -7.20
N THR A 52 10.18 -0.67 -7.71
CA THR A 52 9.69 -2.01 -8.07
C THR A 52 9.65 -2.88 -6.83
N MET A 53 8.44 -3.22 -6.39
CA MET A 53 8.22 -4.04 -5.19
C MET A 53 6.94 -4.86 -5.28
N ASP A 54 7.04 -6.14 -4.96
CA ASP A 54 5.89 -6.99 -4.67
C ASP A 54 5.69 -7.03 -3.16
N VAL A 55 4.53 -6.59 -2.69
CA VAL A 55 4.21 -6.55 -1.25
C VAL A 55 4.20 -7.94 -0.61
N THR A 56 4.06 -9.01 -1.40
CA THR A 56 4.11 -10.40 -0.92
C THR A 56 5.53 -10.94 -0.80
N ASN A 57 6.53 -10.20 -1.29
CA ASN A 57 7.95 -10.56 -1.20
C ASN A 57 8.65 -9.70 -0.15
N THR A 58 8.77 -10.22 1.07
CA THR A 58 9.37 -9.49 2.21
C THR A 58 10.80 -9.05 1.94
N ALA A 59 11.63 -9.89 1.29
CA ALA A 59 13.01 -9.54 0.99
C ALA A 59 13.08 -8.37 -0.01
N GLN A 60 12.25 -8.39 -1.05
CA GLN A 60 12.16 -7.29 -2.00
C GLN A 60 11.65 -6.00 -1.33
N THR A 61 10.66 -6.11 -0.46
CA THR A 61 10.12 -4.97 0.29
C THR A 61 11.18 -4.34 1.19
N GLN A 62 11.98 -5.14 1.88
CA GLN A 62 13.09 -4.66 2.71
C GLN A 62 14.20 -4.00 1.87
N ALA A 63 14.59 -4.63 0.76
CA ALA A 63 15.58 -4.06 -0.15
C ALA A 63 15.13 -2.70 -0.72
N THR A 64 13.83 -2.59 -1.02
CA THR A 64 13.22 -1.34 -1.51
C THR A 64 13.22 -0.26 -0.42
N ALA A 65 12.97 -0.62 0.84
CA ALA A 65 13.04 0.34 1.94
C ALA A 65 14.45 0.95 2.10
N GLY A 66 15.50 0.18 1.80
CA GLY A 66 16.88 0.67 1.77
C GLY A 66 17.18 1.71 0.68
N GLN A 67 16.33 1.83 -0.34
CA GLN A 67 16.45 2.82 -1.43
C GLN A 67 15.75 4.15 -1.11
N VAL A 68 15.00 4.22 -0.01
CA VAL A 68 14.21 5.38 0.39
C VAL A 68 14.96 6.17 1.45
N GLU A 69 15.30 7.41 1.13
CA GLU A 69 16.07 8.28 2.04
C GLU A 69 15.25 8.77 3.24
N SER A 70 14.02 9.16 2.98
CA SER A 70 13.08 9.66 3.99
C SER A 70 11.65 9.31 3.62
N LEU A 71 10.79 9.17 4.62
CA LEU A 71 9.38 8.87 4.43
C LEU A 71 8.55 9.52 5.54
N ASP A 72 7.62 10.38 5.17
CA ASP A 72 6.67 11.02 6.08
C ASP A 72 5.30 10.34 6.08
N VAL A 73 4.88 9.81 4.93
CA VAL A 73 3.55 9.19 4.79
C VAL A 73 3.67 7.88 4.01
N LEU A 74 3.22 6.79 4.61
CA LEU A 74 3.03 5.50 3.95
C LEU A 74 1.55 5.31 3.65
N ILE A 75 1.20 5.09 2.38
CA ILE A 75 -0.16 4.72 1.96
C ILE A 75 -0.16 3.27 1.49
N ASN A 76 -0.62 2.37 2.34
CA ASN A 76 -0.87 0.97 2.01
C ASN A 76 -2.16 0.89 1.18
N ASN A 77 -1.99 0.84 -0.15
CA ASN A 77 -3.11 0.78 -1.10
C ASN A 77 -3.07 -0.49 -1.96
N ALA A 78 -1.93 -1.16 -2.09
CA ALA A 78 -1.84 -2.43 -2.82
C ALA A 78 -2.84 -3.44 -2.26
N GLY A 79 -3.62 -4.04 -3.15
CA GLY A 79 -4.63 -5.01 -2.77
C GLY A 79 -5.17 -5.76 -3.98
N ILE A 80 -5.77 -6.91 -3.72
CA ILE A 80 -6.51 -7.70 -4.69
C ILE A 80 -7.93 -7.93 -4.21
N TRP A 81 -8.81 -8.14 -5.15
CA TRP A 81 -10.19 -8.57 -4.95
C TRP A 81 -10.51 -9.68 -5.93
N LEU A 82 -10.95 -10.80 -5.42
CA LEU A 82 -11.33 -11.99 -6.19
C LEU A 82 -12.74 -12.41 -5.77
N PHE A 83 -13.53 -12.86 -6.71
CA PHE A 83 -14.79 -13.53 -6.38
C PHE A 83 -14.51 -14.88 -5.72
N ASP A 84 -15.23 -15.18 -4.67
CA ASP A 84 -15.13 -16.46 -3.95
C ASP A 84 -16.41 -16.73 -3.17
N ASP A 85 -16.59 -17.98 -2.77
CA ASP A 85 -17.68 -18.46 -1.90
C ASP A 85 -17.15 -19.22 -0.67
N LEU A 86 -15.86 -19.03 -0.33
CA LEU A 86 -15.09 -19.76 0.68
C LEU A 86 -14.78 -21.22 0.35
N SER A 87 -15.22 -21.74 -0.80
CA SER A 87 -14.84 -23.10 -1.22
C SER A 87 -13.40 -23.15 -1.76
N ASP A 88 -12.87 -22.03 -2.26
CA ASP A 88 -11.50 -21.89 -2.78
C ASP A 88 -10.55 -21.35 -1.70
N ARG A 89 -9.90 -22.28 -0.99
CA ARG A 89 -8.85 -21.95 -0.02
C ARG A 89 -7.71 -21.11 -0.65
N ALA A 90 -7.35 -21.37 -1.91
CA ALA A 90 -6.29 -20.64 -2.58
C ALA A 90 -6.67 -19.17 -2.83
N ALA A 91 -7.96 -18.86 -3.06
CA ALA A 91 -8.43 -17.49 -3.13
C ALA A 91 -8.28 -16.77 -1.78
N LEU A 92 -8.64 -17.42 -0.67
CA LEU A 92 -8.44 -16.88 0.68
C LEU A 92 -6.95 -16.63 0.97
N GLU A 93 -6.09 -17.60 0.68
CA GLU A 93 -4.63 -17.46 0.89
C GLU A 93 -4.05 -16.29 0.09
N ARG A 94 -4.50 -16.09 -1.17
CA ARG A 94 -4.09 -14.95 -1.98
C ARG A 94 -4.56 -13.61 -1.39
N HIS A 95 -5.81 -13.54 -0.90
CA HIS A 95 -6.30 -12.34 -0.23
C HIS A 95 -5.47 -12.02 1.02
N LEU A 96 -5.20 -13.01 1.86
CA LEU A 96 -4.38 -12.84 3.06
C LEU A 96 -2.95 -12.43 2.71
N ALA A 97 -2.33 -13.09 1.72
CA ALA A 97 -0.97 -12.79 1.31
C ALA A 97 -0.80 -11.32 0.89
N VAL A 98 -1.71 -10.79 0.08
CA VAL A 98 -1.59 -9.41 -0.43
C VAL A 98 -2.17 -8.40 0.55
N ASN A 99 -3.44 -8.59 0.97
CA ASN A 99 -4.19 -7.55 1.67
C ASN A 99 -3.85 -7.44 3.15
N PHE A 100 -3.31 -8.51 3.76
CA PHE A 100 -2.93 -8.55 5.17
C PHE A 100 -1.42 -8.65 5.35
N PHE A 101 -0.81 -9.76 4.96
CA PHE A 101 0.62 -9.96 5.17
C PHE A 101 1.48 -9.01 4.34
N GLY A 102 1.04 -8.64 3.12
CA GLY A 102 1.70 -7.65 2.30
C GLY A 102 1.69 -6.25 2.94
N THR A 103 0.53 -5.82 3.45
CA THR A 103 0.41 -4.56 4.21
C THR A 103 1.29 -4.58 5.46
N TYR A 104 1.31 -5.70 6.19
CA TYR A 104 2.16 -5.87 7.36
C TYR A 104 3.65 -5.78 6.99
N ALA A 105 4.10 -6.53 5.97
CA ALA A 105 5.51 -6.56 5.55
C ALA A 105 6.00 -5.18 5.10
N VAL A 106 5.19 -4.45 4.31
CA VAL A 106 5.51 -3.07 3.91
C VAL A 106 5.60 -2.17 5.13
N THR A 107 4.63 -2.24 6.03
CA THR A 107 4.63 -1.43 7.26
C THR A 107 5.90 -1.68 8.07
N GLN A 108 6.26 -2.94 8.30
CA GLN A 108 7.47 -3.29 9.06
C GLN A 108 8.75 -2.77 8.38
N ALA A 109 8.87 -2.91 7.06
CA ALA A 109 10.06 -2.48 6.32
C ALA A 109 10.28 -0.96 6.38
N PHE A 110 9.19 -0.19 6.32
CA PHE A 110 9.26 1.29 6.30
C PHE A 110 9.08 1.94 7.68
N LEU A 111 8.74 1.17 8.72
CA LEU A 111 8.54 1.67 10.08
C LEU A 111 9.72 2.47 10.64
N PRO A 112 11.00 2.06 10.45
CA PRO A 112 12.13 2.85 10.94
C PRO A 112 12.21 4.26 10.32
N LEU A 113 11.86 4.39 9.02
CA LEU A 113 11.81 5.69 8.34
C LEU A 113 10.69 6.58 8.91
N LEU A 114 9.51 6.00 9.07
CA LEU A 114 8.34 6.69 9.62
C LEU A 114 8.54 7.11 11.08
N THR A 115 9.20 6.27 11.88
CA THR A 115 9.52 6.62 13.27
C THR A 115 10.47 7.82 13.34
N ARG A 116 11.50 7.86 12.48
CA ARG A 116 12.44 8.99 12.44
C ARG A 116 11.77 10.31 12.02
N SER A 117 10.82 10.26 11.08
CA SER A 117 10.10 11.43 10.59
C SER A 117 8.89 11.81 11.45
N GLN A 118 8.55 11.02 12.46
CA GLN A 118 7.25 11.09 13.16
C GLN A 118 6.08 11.03 12.16
N GLY A 119 6.21 10.12 11.19
CA GLY A 119 5.35 10.01 10.03
C GLY A 119 4.00 9.34 10.32
N THR A 120 3.22 9.17 9.27
CA THR A 120 1.86 8.64 9.34
C THR A 120 1.69 7.43 8.43
N ILE A 121 0.94 6.43 8.88
CA ILE A 121 0.51 5.29 8.07
C ILE A 121 -0.98 5.46 7.74
N VAL A 122 -1.30 5.31 6.47
CA VAL A 122 -2.68 5.29 5.96
C VAL A 122 -2.93 3.93 5.31
N ASN A 123 -3.91 3.20 5.81
CA ASN A 123 -4.35 1.95 5.21
C ASN A 123 -5.62 2.21 4.39
N ASN A 124 -5.53 2.05 3.07
CA ASN A 124 -6.69 2.10 2.19
C ASN A 124 -7.46 0.77 2.29
N VAL A 125 -8.42 0.73 3.17
CA VAL A 125 -9.30 -0.42 3.39
C VAL A 125 -10.61 -0.27 2.63
N SER A 126 -11.32 -1.37 2.44
CA SER A 126 -12.63 -1.37 1.79
C SER A 126 -13.77 -1.13 2.80
N LEU A 127 -14.93 -0.68 2.31
CA LEU A 127 -16.18 -0.71 3.07
C LEU A 127 -16.51 -2.12 3.62
N MET A 128 -16.05 -3.17 2.93
CA MET A 128 -16.17 -4.57 3.38
C MET A 128 -15.38 -4.89 4.66
N SER A 129 -14.54 -3.98 5.12
CA SER A 129 -13.93 -4.07 6.46
C SER A 129 -14.95 -3.82 7.57
N LEU A 130 -16.03 -3.09 7.27
CA LEU A 130 -17.11 -2.78 8.21
C LEU A 130 -18.28 -3.76 8.10
N ALA A 131 -18.63 -4.17 6.87
CA ALA A 131 -19.72 -5.10 6.58
C ALA A 131 -19.30 -6.12 5.53
N ALA A 132 -19.34 -7.42 5.88
CA ALA A 132 -19.02 -8.50 4.96
C ALA A 132 -20.13 -8.63 3.91
N LEU A 133 -19.74 -8.76 2.63
CA LEU A 133 -20.66 -9.08 1.54
C LEU A 133 -20.62 -10.58 1.26
N PRO A 134 -21.79 -11.23 1.09
CA PRO A 134 -21.87 -12.66 0.82
C PRO A 134 -21.15 -13.12 -0.46
N LEU A 135 -21.00 -12.22 -1.46
CA LEU A 135 -20.39 -12.52 -2.76
C LEU A 135 -18.86 -12.58 -2.71
N THR A 136 -18.22 -12.12 -1.65
CA THR A 136 -16.76 -12.09 -1.51
C THR A 136 -16.34 -12.21 -0.05
N PRO A 137 -16.73 -13.29 0.62
CA PRO A 137 -16.50 -13.45 2.04
C PRO A 137 -15.01 -13.51 2.40
N ALA A 138 -14.16 -14.17 1.59
CA ALA A 138 -12.73 -14.22 1.81
C ALA A 138 -12.05 -12.84 1.77
N TYR A 139 -12.54 -11.91 0.94
CA TYR A 139 -12.04 -10.54 0.88
C TYR A 139 -12.32 -9.77 2.16
N SER A 140 -13.41 -10.07 2.85
CA SER A 140 -13.80 -9.36 4.07
C SER A 140 -12.98 -9.77 5.30
N ILE A 141 -12.39 -10.97 5.31
CA ILE A 141 -11.61 -11.51 6.44
C ILE A 141 -10.37 -10.65 6.74
N PRO A 142 -9.46 -10.38 5.77
CA PRO A 142 -8.21 -9.69 6.04
C PRO A 142 -8.36 -8.18 6.28
N ARG A 143 -9.55 -7.64 6.10
CA ARG A 143 -9.79 -6.19 6.16
C ARG A 143 -10.57 -5.73 7.38
N ARG A 144 -11.02 -6.65 8.23
CA ARG A 144 -11.71 -6.26 9.46
C ARG A 144 -10.72 -5.59 10.42
N PRO A 145 -11.06 -4.39 10.94
CA PRO A 145 -10.32 -3.84 12.04
C PRO A 145 -10.51 -4.77 13.25
N HIS A 146 -9.42 -5.15 13.88
CA HIS A 146 -9.52 -5.80 15.18
C HIS A 146 -10.00 -4.74 16.15
N SER A 147 -11.22 -4.89 16.65
CA SER A 147 -11.66 -4.10 17.80
C SER A 147 -10.82 -4.49 19.02
N PRO A 148 -10.35 -3.51 19.80
CA PRO A 148 -9.66 -3.79 21.03
C PRO A 148 -10.55 -4.55 22.03
#